data_e3dd5b4613d3e9ddd29105280c24f3ab
#
_entry.id   e3dd5b4613d3e9ddd29105280c24f3ab
#
_cell.length_a   1.000
_cell.length_b   1.000
_cell.length_c   1.000
_cell.angle_alpha   90.00
_cell.angle_beta   90.00
_cell.angle_gamma   90.00
#
_symmetry.space_group_name_H-M   'P 1'
#
loop_
_entity.id
_entity.type
_entity.pdbx_description
1 polymer ?
#
loop_
_entity_poly.entity_id
_entity_poly.type
_entity_poly.pdbx_seq_one_letter_code
_entity_poly.pdbx_strand_id
1 'polypeptide(L)'
;MIKIPEVIIDPAEADCLLGMRSEFRDLAAIEVACGGPAYLGVRVAELNSLRQRILNTWGLHDHVVVRGLPASSDGSTALLVAMLVFAAIKPYRNGQIVKHFRMSPWTTALSHTTATGTFHTDINTADTPPAATMMQCLDPDPDAPRQGQLRVALVGNLLDELESNGEKDALRFLMEDRVMMLNETSPDGWSGKILDAGGIRFHAESLRAAQRRYGSNPPDMESCLTAINNAALVVSTPINLASGEILIVSNRRALHQRGACSVRFREYPREFDSRRVAVLHTLEEPV
;
A
#
# COMPACT_ATOMS: atom_id res chain seq x y z
N MET A 1 14.25 18.88 2.40
CA MET A 1 12.89 18.31 2.31
C MET A 1 12.88 17.36 1.13
N ILE A 2 12.66 16.09 1.35
CA ILE A 2 12.58 15.08 0.28
C ILE A 2 11.32 15.39 -0.53
N LYS A 3 11.46 15.57 -1.85
CA LYS A 3 10.33 15.85 -2.73
C LYS A 3 9.55 14.55 -2.93
N ILE A 4 8.24 14.59 -2.69
CA ILE A 4 7.35 13.45 -2.96
C ILE A 4 7.27 13.28 -4.49
N PRO A 5 7.52 12.07 -5.03
CA PRO A 5 7.34 11.83 -6.45
C PRO A 5 5.84 11.83 -6.78
N GLU A 6 5.43 12.79 -7.61
CA GLU A 6 4.02 12.99 -7.93
C GLU A 6 3.78 13.22 -9.41
N VAL A 7 2.63 12.78 -9.87
CA VAL A 7 2.09 13.00 -11.22
C VAL A 7 0.75 13.72 -11.06
N ILE A 8 0.66 14.90 -11.64
CA ILE A 8 -0.59 15.68 -11.65
C ILE A 8 -1.34 15.34 -12.92
N ILE A 9 -2.58 14.88 -12.78
CA ILE A 9 -3.47 14.63 -13.92
C ILE A 9 -4.00 15.97 -14.45
N ASP A 10 -4.08 16.11 -15.77
CA ASP A 10 -4.70 17.29 -16.36
C ASP A 10 -6.24 17.13 -16.48
N PRO A 11 -6.98 18.24 -16.69
CA PRO A 11 -8.44 18.18 -16.78
C PRO A 11 -8.96 17.25 -17.89
N ALA A 12 -8.30 17.20 -19.05
CA ALA A 12 -8.74 16.35 -20.16
C ALA A 12 -8.56 14.87 -19.85
N GLU A 13 -7.46 14.50 -19.18
CA GLU A 13 -7.21 13.14 -18.69
C GLU A 13 -8.24 12.75 -17.61
N ALA A 14 -8.57 13.69 -16.70
CA ALA A 14 -9.59 13.46 -15.68
C ALA A 14 -10.97 13.22 -16.29
N ASP A 15 -11.37 14.04 -17.28
CA ASP A 15 -12.62 13.89 -18.01
C ASP A 15 -12.67 12.57 -18.79
N CYS A 16 -11.55 12.15 -19.39
CA CYS A 16 -11.44 10.86 -20.06
C CYS A 16 -11.68 9.68 -19.06
N LEU A 17 -11.05 9.71 -17.87
CA LEU A 17 -11.26 8.68 -16.84
C LEU A 17 -12.71 8.66 -16.35
N LEU A 18 -13.37 9.82 -16.19
CA LEU A 18 -14.78 9.91 -15.85
C LEU A 18 -15.66 9.34 -16.96
N GLY A 19 -15.35 9.62 -18.22
CA GLY A 19 -16.01 9.04 -19.39
C GLY A 19 -15.93 7.51 -19.36
N MET A 20 -14.75 6.96 -19.20
CA MET A 20 -14.55 5.51 -19.06
C MET A 20 -15.33 4.93 -17.87
N ARG A 21 -15.32 5.61 -16.72
CA ARG A 21 -16.08 5.17 -15.55
C ARG A 21 -17.58 5.07 -15.85
N SER A 22 -18.12 6.01 -16.65
CA SER A 22 -19.54 6.06 -17.00
C SER A 22 -20.00 4.93 -17.94
N GLU A 23 -19.08 4.23 -18.60
CA GLU A 23 -19.37 3.06 -19.42
C GLU A 23 -19.74 1.82 -18.57
N PHE A 24 -19.40 1.84 -17.30
CA PHE A 24 -19.68 0.76 -16.37
C PHE A 24 -20.82 1.14 -15.41
N ARG A 25 -21.71 0.20 -15.15
CA ARG A 25 -22.84 0.41 -14.23
C ARG A 25 -22.36 0.70 -12.80
N ASP A 26 -21.36 -0.05 -12.33
CA ASP A 26 -20.84 -0.02 -10.96
C ASP A 26 -19.39 -0.56 -10.91
N LEU A 27 -18.78 -0.51 -9.73
CA LEU A 27 -17.43 -1.04 -9.50
C LEU A 27 -17.32 -2.53 -9.84
N ALA A 28 -18.34 -3.33 -9.51
CA ALA A 28 -18.32 -4.76 -9.78
C ALA A 28 -18.23 -5.06 -11.29
N ALA A 29 -18.86 -4.23 -12.12
CA ALA A 29 -18.74 -4.37 -13.58
C ALA A 29 -17.32 -4.09 -14.07
N ILE A 30 -16.60 -3.12 -13.46
CA ILE A 30 -15.19 -2.86 -13.76
C ILE A 30 -14.33 -4.03 -13.27
N GLU A 31 -14.57 -4.55 -12.08
CA GLU A 31 -13.84 -5.72 -11.53
C GLU A 31 -13.96 -6.94 -12.43
N VAL A 32 -15.16 -7.21 -12.96
CA VAL A 32 -15.39 -8.29 -13.93
C VAL A 32 -14.60 -8.03 -15.22
N ALA A 33 -14.60 -6.81 -15.73
CA ALA A 33 -13.84 -6.44 -16.92
C ALA A 33 -12.33 -6.64 -16.72
N CYS A 34 -11.81 -6.31 -15.52
CA CYS A 34 -10.41 -6.51 -15.16
C CYS A 34 -10.00 -7.98 -15.07
N GLY A 35 -10.87 -8.86 -14.60
CA GLY A 35 -10.62 -10.29 -14.44
C GLY A 35 -10.75 -11.10 -15.72
N GLY A 36 -11.21 -10.50 -16.82
CA GLY A 36 -11.45 -11.19 -18.08
C GLY A 36 -10.19 -11.39 -18.94
N PRO A 37 -10.18 -12.43 -19.81
CA PRO A 37 -9.04 -12.70 -20.71
C PRO A 37 -8.81 -11.60 -21.77
N ALA A 38 -9.78 -10.71 -21.96
CA ALA A 38 -9.68 -9.54 -22.83
C ALA A 38 -9.01 -8.33 -22.17
N TYR A 39 -8.65 -8.42 -20.89
CA TYR A 39 -7.95 -7.35 -20.18
C TYR A 39 -6.49 -7.28 -20.65
N LEU A 40 -6.25 -6.52 -21.68
CA LEU A 40 -4.92 -6.21 -22.23
C LEU A 40 -4.53 -4.75 -21.97
N GLY A 41 -4.83 -4.25 -20.75
CA GLY A 41 -4.60 -2.85 -20.39
C GLY A 41 -5.48 -1.89 -21.23
N VAL A 42 -6.20 -1.03 -20.57
CA VAL A 42 -6.97 0.02 -21.27
C VAL A 42 -5.97 0.95 -21.96
N ARG A 43 -5.86 0.85 -23.28
CA ARG A 43 -5.01 1.73 -24.09
C ARG A 43 -5.87 2.78 -24.74
N VAL A 44 -6.29 3.75 -23.96
CA VAL A 44 -6.94 4.94 -24.48
C VAL A 44 -5.85 5.93 -24.87
N ALA A 45 -5.83 6.34 -26.12
CA ALA A 45 -4.77 7.22 -26.67
C ALA A 45 -4.62 8.51 -25.84
N GLU A 46 -5.72 9.05 -25.36
CA GLU A 46 -5.81 10.25 -24.54
C GLU A 46 -5.10 10.11 -23.18
N LEU A 47 -4.99 8.89 -22.67
CA LEU A 47 -4.34 8.59 -21.37
C LEU A 47 -2.90 8.10 -21.50
N ASN A 48 -2.36 7.97 -22.71
CA ASN A 48 -0.98 7.51 -22.91
C ASN A 48 0.05 8.43 -22.22
N SER A 49 -0.19 9.74 -22.24
CA SER A 49 0.68 10.70 -21.55
C SER A 49 0.69 10.48 -20.04
N LEU A 50 -0.49 10.34 -19.44
CA LEU A 50 -0.62 10.01 -18.00
C LEU A 50 0.09 8.71 -17.66
N ARG A 51 -0.15 7.66 -18.44
CA ARG A 51 0.51 6.36 -18.26
C ARG A 51 2.03 6.50 -18.25
N GLN A 52 2.61 7.15 -19.27
CA GLN A 52 4.07 7.32 -19.37
C GLN A 52 4.64 8.13 -18.19
N ARG A 53 3.97 9.19 -17.75
CA ARG A 53 4.39 9.99 -16.59
C ARG A 53 4.39 9.14 -15.30
N ILE A 54 3.37 8.29 -15.10
CA ILE A 54 3.31 7.38 -13.97
C ILE A 54 4.46 6.37 -14.04
N LEU A 55 4.67 5.71 -15.20
CA LEU A 55 5.73 4.72 -15.39
C LEU A 55 7.13 5.32 -15.19
N ASN A 56 7.39 6.50 -15.74
CA ASN A 56 8.68 7.18 -15.60
C ASN A 56 8.96 7.54 -14.13
N THR A 57 7.95 8.06 -13.42
CA THR A 57 8.08 8.41 -12.00
C THR A 57 8.27 7.16 -11.15
N TRP A 58 7.50 6.09 -11.41
CA TRP A 58 7.67 4.81 -10.76
C TRP A 58 9.06 4.22 -10.94
N GLY A 59 9.57 4.20 -12.17
CA GLY A 59 10.89 3.64 -12.49
C GLY A 59 12.05 4.33 -11.79
N LEU A 60 11.86 5.59 -11.36
CA LEU A 60 12.86 6.37 -10.64
C LEU A 60 12.73 6.29 -9.13
N HIS A 61 11.54 6.03 -8.60
CA HIS A 61 11.24 6.26 -7.18
C HIS A 61 10.57 5.10 -6.45
N ASP A 62 10.20 4.01 -7.14
CA ASP A 62 9.48 2.85 -6.56
C ASP A 62 8.14 3.19 -5.88
N HIS A 63 7.70 4.43 -6.00
CA HIS A 63 6.38 4.90 -5.61
C HIS A 63 6.02 6.18 -6.38
N VAL A 64 4.72 6.47 -6.45
CA VAL A 64 4.21 7.69 -7.07
C VAL A 64 2.86 8.07 -6.46
N VAL A 65 2.66 9.38 -6.27
CA VAL A 65 1.36 9.94 -5.89
C VAL A 65 0.70 10.51 -7.16
N VAL A 66 -0.48 10.03 -7.50
CA VAL A 66 -1.29 10.57 -8.60
C VAL A 66 -2.30 11.54 -8.01
N ARG A 67 -2.19 12.82 -8.40
CA ARG A 67 -2.98 13.94 -7.89
C ARG A 67 -3.93 14.51 -8.94
N GLY A 68 -4.98 15.19 -8.46
CA GLY A 68 -5.97 15.82 -9.35
C GLY A 68 -6.99 14.85 -9.94
N LEU A 69 -7.02 13.62 -9.44
CA LEU A 69 -8.04 12.63 -9.83
C LEU A 69 -9.41 13.03 -9.28
N PRO A 70 -10.49 12.74 -10.04
CA PRO A 70 -11.84 12.95 -9.57
C PRO A 70 -12.10 12.16 -8.29
N ALA A 71 -12.80 12.76 -7.34
CA ALA A 71 -13.24 12.06 -6.13
C ALA A 71 -14.10 10.84 -6.52
N SER A 72 -13.82 9.70 -5.91
CA SER A 72 -14.57 8.45 -6.10
C SER A 72 -15.01 7.94 -4.74
N SER A 73 -16.23 7.49 -4.64
CA SER A 73 -16.78 6.93 -3.39
C SER A 73 -16.49 5.43 -3.21
N ASP A 74 -16.08 4.75 -4.28
CA ASP A 74 -16.01 3.29 -4.38
C ASP A 74 -14.67 2.72 -4.88
N GLY A 75 -13.67 3.57 -5.16
CA GLY A 75 -12.36 3.12 -5.65
C GLY A 75 -12.31 2.79 -7.13
N SER A 76 -13.37 3.03 -7.88
CA SER A 76 -13.43 2.76 -9.33
C SER A 76 -12.33 3.50 -10.10
N THR A 77 -12.01 4.74 -9.73
CA THR A 77 -10.94 5.51 -10.37
C THR A 77 -9.57 4.86 -10.16
N ALA A 78 -9.29 4.33 -8.95
CA ALA A 78 -8.04 3.60 -8.72
C ALA A 78 -7.93 2.36 -9.59
N LEU A 79 -9.05 1.64 -9.76
CA LEU A 79 -9.07 0.46 -10.60
C LEU A 79 -8.83 0.80 -12.08
N LEU A 80 -9.42 1.88 -12.61
CA LEU A 80 -9.16 2.35 -13.97
C LEU A 80 -7.70 2.77 -14.17
N VAL A 81 -7.10 3.48 -13.20
CA VAL A 81 -5.67 3.82 -13.24
C VAL A 81 -4.81 2.55 -13.17
N ALA A 82 -5.20 1.56 -12.37
CA ALA A 82 -4.49 0.29 -12.33
C ALA A 82 -4.53 -0.44 -13.68
N MET A 83 -5.70 -0.48 -14.31
CA MET A 83 -5.87 -1.05 -15.66
C MET A 83 -5.02 -0.35 -16.72
N LEU A 84 -4.80 0.94 -16.56
CA LEU A 84 -3.96 1.74 -17.46
C LEU A 84 -2.47 1.40 -17.33
N VAL A 85 -2.02 1.11 -16.10
CA VAL A 85 -0.59 1.06 -15.75
C VAL A 85 -0.06 -0.37 -15.63
N PHE A 86 -0.89 -1.31 -15.17
CA PHE A 86 -0.46 -2.68 -14.85
C PHE A 86 -1.06 -3.72 -15.79
N ALA A 87 -0.29 -4.74 -16.13
CA ALA A 87 -0.74 -5.84 -16.97
C ALA A 87 -1.66 -6.81 -16.23
N ALA A 88 -1.47 -6.98 -14.91
CA ALA A 88 -2.24 -7.93 -14.11
C ALA A 88 -2.55 -7.39 -12.73
N ILE A 89 -3.83 -7.49 -12.34
CA ILE A 89 -4.34 -7.08 -11.03
C ILE A 89 -4.64 -8.33 -10.21
N LYS A 90 -4.31 -8.29 -8.91
CA LYS A 90 -4.47 -9.43 -8.00
C LYS A 90 -5.84 -9.38 -7.33
N PRO A 91 -6.75 -10.34 -7.60
CA PRO A 91 -7.99 -10.44 -6.85
C PRO A 91 -7.72 -10.96 -5.43
N TYR A 92 -8.55 -10.55 -4.49
CA TYR A 92 -8.64 -11.17 -3.18
C TYR A 92 -9.31 -12.56 -3.27
N ARG A 93 -9.25 -13.37 -2.18
CA ARG A 93 -9.79 -14.74 -2.14
C ARG A 93 -11.27 -14.85 -2.52
N ASN A 94 -12.06 -13.81 -2.29
CA ASN A 94 -13.49 -13.76 -2.65
C ASN A 94 -13.74 -13.23 -4.08
N GLY A 95 -12.70 -13.02 -4.88
CA GLY A 95 -12.79 -12.50 -6.22
C GLY A 95 -12.88 -10.98 -6.33
N GLN A 96 -13.07 -10.25 -5.23
CA GLN A 96 -13.00 -8.79 -5.23
C GLN A 96 -11.60 -8.31 -5.57
N ILE A 97 -11.50 -7.21 -6.30
CA ILE A 97 -10.24 -6.56 -6.63
C ILE A 97 -10.00 -5.36 -5.70
N VAL A 98 -11.01 -4.54 -5.49
CA VAL A 98 -10.92 -3.36 -4.62
C VAL A 98 -11.42 -3.70 -3.23
N LYS A 99 -10.59 -3.47 -2.23
CA LYS A 99 -10.95 -3.62 -0.82
C LYS A 99 -11.06 -2.27 -0.14
N HIS A 100 -12.13 -2.08 0.61
CA HIS A 100 -12.39 -0.86 1.34
C HIS A 100 -11.96 -0.98 2.80
N PHE A 101 -11.26 0.04 3.27
CA PHE A 101 -10.91 0.18 4.68
C PHE A 101 -11.48 1.49 5.21
N ARG A 102 -12.20 1.41 6.32
CA ARG A 102 -12.69 2.54 7.08
C ARG A 102 -12.09 2.48 8.48
N MET A 103 -11.52 3.58 8.93
CA MET A 103 -10.99 3.66 10.29
C MET A 103 -12.15 3.72 11.30
N SER A 104 -12.01 2.98 12.39
CA SER A 104 -13.03 2.88 13.43
C SER A 104 -12.40 2.87 14.81
N PRO A 105 -12.99 3.58 15.78
CA PRO A 105 -12.53 3.56 17.17
C PRO A 105 -12.95 2.28 17.91
N TRP A 106 -13.79 1.43 17.27
CA TRP A 106 -14.41 0.26 17.87
C TRP A 106 -13.71 -1.05 17.53
N THR A 107 -12.52 -1.00 16.93
CA THR A 107 -11.80 -2.21 16.51
C THR A 107 -10.32 -2.13 16.84
N THR A 108 -9.76 -3.31 17.13
CA THR A 108 -8.31 -3.52 17.26
C THR A 108 -7.69 -4.13 16.01
N ALA A 109 -8.50 -4.43 14.99
CA ALA A 109 -7.99 -4.95 13.72
C ALA A 109 -7.04 -3.93 13.07
N LEU A 110 -5.81 -4.33 12.81
CA LEU A 110 -4.71 -3.44 12.37
C LEU A 110 -5.08 -2.56 11.17
N SER A 111 -5.81 -3.11 10.20
CA SER A 111 -6.22 -2.39 8.99
C SER A 111 -7.34 -1.37 9.22
N HIS A 112 -8.05 -1.43 10.33
CA HIS A 112 -9.23 -0.60 10.63
C HIS A 112 -9.08 0.25 11.90
N THR A 113 -8.07 -0.01 12.74
CA THR A 113 -7.85 0.76 13.97
C THR A 113 -7.41 2.19 13.68
N THR A 114 -7.67 3.09 14.62
CA THR A 114 -7.17 4.47 14.59
C THR A 114 -5.70 4.59 15.02
N ALA A 115 -5.11 3.56 15.62
CA ALA A 115 -3.71 3.55 16.01
C ALA A 115 -2.76 3.59 14.79
N THR A 116 -1.55 4.08 15.00
CA THR A 116 -0.48 4.03 14.00
C THR A 116 -0.18 2.59 13.62
N GLY A 117 -0.12 2.29 12.33
CA GLY A 117 0.37 1.02 11.83
C GLY A 117 1.90 0.90 11.90
N THR A 118 2.42 -0.30 11.74
CA THR A 118 3.87 -0.54 11.55
C THR A 118 4.23 -0.43 10.08
N PHE A 119 5.50 -0.19 9.76
CA PHE A 119 6.01 -0.35 8.40
C PHE A 119 5.89 -1.82 7.98
N HIS A 120 5.41 -2.05 6.76
CA HIS A 120 5.17 -3.40 6.26
C HIS A 120 5.06 -3.47 4.74
N THR A 121 5.04 -4.70 4.23
CA THR A 121 4.56 -5.07 2.90
C THR A 121 3.24 -5.82 3.01
N ASP A 122 2.37 -5.67 2.02
CA ASP A 122 1.06 -6.32 2.02
C ASP A 122 1.13 -7.80 1.63
N ILE A 123 0.21 -8.59 2.19
CA ILE A 123 0.00 -10.03 1.86
C ILE A 123 1.32 -10.82 1.95
N ASN A 124 2.12 -10.51 2.94
CA ASN A 124 3.48 -11.01 3.15
C ASN A 124 3.58 -12.53 3.39
N THR A 125 2.48 -13.20 3.76
CA THR A 125 2.44 -14.66 3.97
C THR A 125 1.97 -15.45 2.75
N ALA A 126 1.61 -14.80 1.65
CA ALA A 126 1.24 -15.49 0.41
C ALA A 126 2.47 -16.07 -0.31
N ASP A 127 2.29 -17.16 -1.04
CA ASP A 127 3.36 -17.74 -1.88
C ASP A 127 3.88 -16.69 -2.87
N THR A 128 2.97 -15.98 -3.52
CA THR A 128 3.28 -14.85 -4.39
C THR A 128 2.66 -13.58 -3.83
N PRO A 129 3.45 -12.74 -3.10
CA PRO A 129 2.97 -11.44 -2.67
C PRO A 129 2.73 -10.51 -3.85
N PRO A 130 1.90 -9.47 -3.69
CA PRO A 130 1.71 -8.47 -4.73
C PRO A 130 3.03 -7.80 -5.13
N ALA A 131 3.12 -7.35 -6.37
CA ALA A 131 4.24 -6.53 -6.83
C ALA A 131 4.10 -5.07 -6.39
N ALA A 132 2.88 -4.54 -6.44
CA ALA A 132 2.58 -3.19 -5.96
C ALA A 132 1.25 -3.14 -5.21
N THR A 133 1.15 -2.15 -4.32
CA THR A 133 -0.07 -1.76 -3.62
C THR A 133 -0.50 -0.38 -4.12
N MET A 134 -1.79 -0.23 -4.43
CA MET A 134 -2.41 1.05 -4.73
C MET A 134 -3.42 1.40 -3.64
N MET A 135 -3.34 2.63 -3.15
CA MET A 135 -4.22 3.16 -2.11
C MET A 135 -4.86 4.47 -2.59
N GLN A 136 -6.16 4.46 -2.83
CA GLN A 136 -6.93 5.68 -3.12
C GLN A 136 -7.56 6.22 -1.84
N CYS A 137 -7.39 7.51 -1.61
CA CYS A 137 -8.12 8.22 -0.56
C CYS A 137 -9.56 8.47 -1.04
N LEU A 138 -10.54 7.85 -0.36
CA LEU A 138 -11.96 8.13 -0.59
C LEU A 138 -12.39 9.32 0.27
N ASP A 139 -12.13 9.23 1.57
CA ASP A 139 -12.31 10.33 2.52
C ASP A 139 -10.99 10.53 3.29
N PRO A 140 -10.46 11.74 3.32
CA PRO A 140 -9.28 12.05 4.12
C PRO A 140 -9.61 11.94 5.61
N ASP A 141 -8.57 11.88 6.44
CA ASP A 141 -8.72 11.92 7.88
C ASP A 141 -9.38 13.25 8.32
N PRO A 142 -10.34 13.24 9.27
CA PRO A 142 -10.98 14.47 9.76
C PRO A 142 -10.02 15.50 10.33
N ASP A 143 -8.82 15.09 10.76
CA ASP A 143 -7.76 15.97 11.29
C ASP A 143 -6.54 16.06 10.33
N ALA A 144 -6.74 15.78 9.04
CA ALA A 144 -5.68 15.98 8.04
C ALA A 144 -5.24 17.46 7.99
N PRO A 145 -3.95 17.76 7.78
CA PRO A 145 -2.85 16.83 7.47
C PRO A 145 -2.12 16.27 8.71
N ARG A 146 -2.56 16.59 9.94
CA ARG A 146 -1.89 16.17 11.18
C ARG A 146 -1.98 14.66 11.40
N GLN A 147 -3.09 14.05 10.98
CA GLN A 147 -3.35 12.62 11.11
C GLN A 147 -3.72 12.01 9.76
N GLY A 148 -3.76 10.67 9.68
CA GLY A 148 -4.12 9.93 8.47
C GLY A 148 -3.01 9.88 7.41
N GLN A 149 -1.79 10.34 7.71
CA GLN A 149 -0.67 10.33 6.78
C GLN A 149 -0.28 8.90 6.39
N LEU A 150 0.20 8.75 5.17
CA LEU A 150 0.95 7.58 4.74
C LEU A 150 2.45 7.88 4.77
N ARG A 151 3.27 6.84 4.86
CA ARG A 151 4.72 6.94 4.75
C ARG A 151 5.23 5.82 3.85
N VAL A 152 6.28 6.12 3.10
CA VAL A 152 7.00 5.16 2.24
C VAL A 152 8.48 5.23 2.59
N ALA A 153 9.06 4.10 2.95
CA ALA A 153 10.49 3.92 3.19
C ALA A 153 11.06 2.99 2.12
N LEU A 154 11.92 3.50 1.24
CA LEU A 154 12.60 2.70 0.23
C LEU A 154 13.61 1.77 0.89
N VAL A 155 13.69 0.53 0.43
CA VAL A 155 14.59 -0.49 1.00
C VAL A 155 16.05 -0.05 0.93
N GLY A 156 16.49 0.52 -0.20
CA GLY A 156 17.87 1.03 -0.31
C GLY A 156 18.19 2.06 0.77
N ASN A 157 17.35 3.09 0.92
CA ASN A 157 17.54 4.11 1.94
C ASN A 157 17.48 3.56 3.37
N LEU A 158 16.63 2.57 3.61
CA LEU A 158 16.52 1.87 4.89
C LEU A 158 17.82 1.15 5.24
N LEU A 159 18.40 0.42 4.28
CA LEU A 159 19.66 -0.28 4.49
C LEU A 159 20.83 0.70 4.75
N ASP A 160 20.91 1.76 3.96
CA ASP A 160 21.92 2.81 4.14
C ASP A 160 21.83 3.46 5.53
N GLU A 161 20.62 3.73 6.02
CA GLU A 161 20.40 4.29 7.35
C GLU A 161 20.79 3.31 8.46
N LEU A 162 20.43 2.02 8.34
CA LEU A 162 20.84 1.00 9.30
C LEU A 162 22.36 0.82 9.33
N GLU A 163 23.00 0.84 8.17
CA GLU A 163 24.46 0.74 8.07
C GLU A 163 25.16 1.97 8.69
N SER A 164 24.68 3.18 8.40
CA SER A 164 25.23 4.41 8.94
C SER A 164 25.13 4.52 10.45
N ASN A 165 24.10 3.91 11.05
CA ASN A 165 23.88 3.85 12.49
C ASN A 165 24.56 2.63 13.16
N GLY A 166 25.24 1.77 12.40
CA GLY A 166 25.92 0.59 12.91
C GLY A 166 24.98 -0.52 13.38
N GLU A 167 23.73 -0.57 12.89
CA GLU A 167 22.69 -1.53 13.28
C GLU A 167 22.91 -2.91 12.60
N LYS A 168 24.06 -3.54 12.89
CA LYS A 168 24.50 -4.79 12.25
C LYS A 168 23.53 -5.96 12.46
N ASP A 169 22.94 -6.06 13.64
CA ASP A 169 21.99 -7.14 13.93
C ASP A 169 20.70 -6.97 13.12
N ALA A 170 20.21 -5.75 12.94
CA ALA A 170 19.06 -5.47 12.10
C ALA A 170 19.35 -5.76 10.62
N LEU A 171 20.54 -5.45 10.12
CA LEU A 171 20.98 -5.79 8.76
C LEU A 171 21.06 -7.30 8.56
N ARG A 172 21.69 -8.03 9.48
CA ARG A 172 21.74 -9.50 9.47
C ARG A 172 20.31 -10.08 9.48
N PHE A 173 19.44 -9.59 10.37
CA PHE A 173 18.05 -10.01 10.49
C PHE A 173 17.27 -9.84 9.17
N LEU A 174 17.49 -8.75 8.44
CA LEU A 174 16.85 -8.52 7.15
C LEU A 174 17.41 -9.41 6.05
N MET A 175 18.73 -9.60 5.98
CA MET A 175 19.41 -10.12 4.79
C MET A 175 19.87 -11.58 4.91
N GLU A 176 20.12 -12.06 6.11
CA GLU A 176 20.77 -13.37 6.33
C GLU A 176 19.86 -14.34 7.07
N ASP A 177 19.20 -13.90 8.13
CA ASP A 177 18.41 -14.76 8.99
C ASP A 177 17.17 -15.30 8.24
N ARG A 178 16.87 -16.57 8.52
CA ARG A 178 15.60 -17.16 8.10
C ARG A 178 14.57 -16.96 9.21
N VAL A 179 13.46 -16.38 8.83
CA VAL A 179 12.35 -16.08 9.73
C VAL A 179 11.08 -16.80 9.30
N MET A 180 10.12 -16.88 10.21
CA MET A 180 8.76 -17.31 9.92
C MET A 180 7.80 -16.13 10.16
N MET A 181 6.85 -15.99 9.25
CA MET A 181 5.72 -15.05 9.35
C MET A 181 4.41 -15.83 9.33
N LEU A 182 3.49 -15.48 10.20
CA LEU A 182 2.15 -16.09 10.24
C LEU A 182 1.07 -15.01 10.10
N ASN A 183 0.00 -15.37 9.43
CA ASN A 183 -1.22 -14.61 9.50
C ASN A 183 -1.99 -15.04 10.77
N GLU A 184 -2.35 -14.10 11.66
CA GLU A 184 -3.06 -14.41 12.90
C GLU A 184 -4.46 -15.03 12.67
N THR A 185 -5.08 -14.70 11.55
CA THR A 185 -6.45 -15.08 11.19
C THR A 185 -6.54 -16.25 10.20
N SER A 186 -5.40 -16.82 9.79
CA SER A 186 -5.30 -17.89 8.79
C SER A 186 -4.16 -18.83 9.16
N PRO A 187 -4.24 -20.13 8.79
CA PRO A 187 -3.11 -21.04 8.93
C PRO A 187 -1.94 -20.72 8.00
N ASP A 188 -2.12 -19.76 7.09
CA ASP A 188 -1.11 -19.40 6.12
C ASP A 188 0.14 -18.82 6.81
N GLY A 189 1.27 -19.42 6.49
CA GLY A 189 2.57 -19.00 6.94
C GLY A 189 3.57 -18.98 5.81
N TRP A 190 4.62 -18.22 5.99
CA TRP A 190 5.76 -18.17 5.08
C TRP A 190 7.06 -18.24 5.88
N SER A 191 8.08 -18.88 5.33
CA SER A 191 9.42 -18.94 5.94
C SER A 191 10.50 -18.68 4.89
N GLY A 192 11.41 -17.78 5.22
CA GLY A 192 12.50 -17.39 4.31
C GLY A 192 13.31 -16.22 4.86
N LYS A 193 14.14 -15.62 4.02
CA LYS A 193 14.82 -14.36 4.32
C LYS A 193 13.84 -13.21 4.09
N ILE A 194 13.89 -12.19 4.96
CA ILE A 194 13.03 -11.01 4.82
C ILE A 194 13.36 -10.25 3.53
N LEU A 195 14.64 -10.12 3.19
CA LEU A 195 15.13 -9.51 1.97
C LEU A 195 15.92 -10.53 1.16
N ASP A 196 15.51 -10.74 -0.09
CA ASP A 196 16.21 -11.58 -1.07
C ASP A 196 16.14 -10.96 -2.48
N ALA A 197 16.57 -11.70 -3.50
CA ALA A 197 16.53 -11.24 -4.89
C ALA A 197 15.11 -10.91 -5.41
N GLY A 198 14.07 -11.44 -4.79
CA GLY A 198 12.66 -11.17 -5.13
C GLY A 198 12.10 -9.89 -4.50
N GLY A 199 12.88 -9.27 -3.60
CA GLY A 199 12.50 -8.08 -2.85
C GLY A 199 12.28 -8.32 -1.36
N ILE A 200 11.69 -7.35 -0.68
CA ILE A 200 11.41 -7.40 0.75
C ILE A 200 10.04 -8.01 1.04
N ARG A 201 9.98 -8.84 2.10
CA ARG A 201 8.75 -9.27 2.78
C ARG A 201 8.87 -8.90 4.24
N PHE A 202 8.07 -7.98 4.71
CA PHE A 202 8.19 -7.53 6.08
C PHE A 202 6.84 -7.19 6.69
N HIS A 203 6.56 -7.73 7.86
CA HIS A 203 5.41 -7.35 8.67
C HIS A 203 5.66 -7.75 10.13
N ALA A 204 5.89 -6.77 10.99
CA ALA A 204 6.29 -7.01 12.38
C ALA A 204 5.30 -7.91 13.15
N GLU A 205 3.98 -7.69 12.98
CA GLU A 205 2.98 -8.50 13.68
C GLU A 205 2.93 -9.96 13.19
N SER A 206 3.20 -10.21 11.90
CA SER A 206 3.31 -11.58 11.39
C SER A 206 4.54 -12.31 11.92
N LEU A 207 5.65 -11.60 12.13
CA LEU A 207 6.84 -12.13 12.80
C LEU A 207 6.55 -12.45 14.27
N ARG A 208 5.89 -11.52 14.97
CA ARG A 208 5.46 -11.71 16.37
C ARG A 208 4.46 -12.86 16.52
N ALA A 209 3.53 -13.01 15.58
CA ALA A 209 2.58 -14.13 15.59
C ALA A 209 3.29 -15.48 15.47
N ALA A 210 4.30 -15.59 14.59
CA ALA A 210 5.12 -16.79 14.47
C ALA A 210 5.95 -17.06 15.73
N GLN A 211 6.53 -16.01 16.31
CA GLN A 211 7.30 -16.14 17.56
C GLN A 211 6.44 -16.62 18.73
N ARG A 212 5.24 -16.01 18.90
CA ARG A 212 4.31 -16.44 19.96
C ARG A 212 3.88 -17.90 19.82
N ARG A 213 3.68 -18.36 18.57
CA ARG A 213 3.12 -19.69 18.31
C ARG A 213 4.17 -20.79 18.30
N TYR A 214 5.36 -20.51 17.79
CA TYR A 214 6.38 -21.54 17.51
C TYR A 214 7.75 -21.24 18.12
N GLY A 215 8.01 -20.03 18.62
CA GLY A 215 9.34 -19.64 19.09
C GLY A 215 10.42 -19.71 17.99
N SER A 216 10.03 -19.53 16.72
CA SER A 216 10.84 -19.90 15.55
C SER A 216 11.74 -18.78 15.03
N ASN A 217 11.57 -17.55 15.50
CA ASN A 217 12.35 -16.39 15.03
C ASN A 217 13.56 -16.14 15.94
N PRO A 218 14.60 -15.42 15.47
CA PRO A 218 15.78 -15.09 16.26
C PRO A 218 15.44 -14.41 17.60
N PRO A 219 16.21 -14.67 18.68
CA PRO A 219 15.90 -14.13 20.02
C PRO A 219 16.01 -12.61 20.12
N ASP A 220 16.79 -11.97 19.25
CA ASP A 220 16.99 -10.53 19.15
C ASP A 220 15.98 -9.84 18.21
N MET A 221 14.96 -10.56 17.72
CA MET A 221 13.95 -10.06 16.79
C MET A 221 13.35 -8.71 17.22
N GLU A 222 12.95 -8.55 18.47
CA GLU A 222 12.28 -7.32 18.91
C GLU A 222 13.19 -6.08 18.86
N SER A 223 14.48 -6.23 19.18
CA SER A 223 15.46 -5.14 19.01
C SER A 223 15.67 -4.81 17.53
N CYS A 224 15.77 -5.84 16.67
CA CYS A 224 15.86 -5.65 15.22
C CYS A 224 14.62 -4.94 14.65
N LEU A 225 13.40 -5.34 15.04
CA LEU A 225 12.17 -4.70 14.63
C LEU A 225 12.10 -3.22 15.04
N THR A 226 12.61 -2.91 16.23
CA THR A 226 12.69 -1.52 16.74
C THR A 226 13.66 -0.69 15.90
N ALA A 227 14.87 -1.20 15.63
CA ALA A 227 15.87 -0.54 14.82
C ALA A 227 15.36 -0.29 13.38
N ILE A 228 14.76 -1.30 12.76
CA ILE A 228 14.18 -1.21 11.42
C ILE A 228 13.07 -0.16 11.37
N ASN A 229 12.15 -0.16 12.35
CA ASN A 229 11.06 0.83 12.40
C ASN A 229 11.60 2.26 12.56
N ASN A 230 12.60 2.46 13.42
CA ASN A 230 13.21 3.78 13.63
C ASN A 230 13.92 4.27 12.37
N ALA A 231 14.73 3.44 11.73
CA ALA A 231 15.39 3.76 10.48
C ALA A 231 14.36 4.08 9.37
N ALA A 232 13.31 3.27 9.24
CA ALA A 232 12.24 3.51 8.28
C ALA A 232 11.52 4.85 8.53
N LEU A 233 11.31 5.24 9.79
CA LEU A 233 10.74 6.55 10.14
C LEU A 233 11.65 7.71 9.69
N VAL A 234 12.97 7.57 9.87
CA VAL A 234 13.96 8.60 9.49
C VAL A 234 13.97 8.81 7.98
N VAL A 235 14.02 7.72 7.19
CA VAL A 235 14.15 7.79 5.73
C VAL A 235 12.82 8.01 5.00
N SER A 236 11.68 7.92 5.69
CA SER A 236 10.37 8.07 5.09
C SER A 236 9.86 9.50 5.09
N THR A 237 9.09 9.86 4.06
CA THR A 237 8.41 11.15 3.98
C THR A 237 6.90 10.96 4.23
N PRO A 238 6.26 11.81 5.05
CA PRO A 238 4.82 11.78 5.23
C PRO A 238 4.11 12.23 3.95
N ILE A 239 3.11 11.47 3.53
CA ILE A 239 2.30 11.68 2.33
C ILE A 239 0.85 11.88 2.78
N ASN A 240 0.29 13.04 2.48
CA ASN A 240 -1.13 13.31 2.67
C ASN A 240 -1.83 13.18 1.32
N LEU A 241 -2.90 12.41 1.30
CA LEU A 241 -3.75 12.25 0.13
C LEU A 241 -5.07 13.00 0.35
N ALA A 242 -5.42 13.85 -0.59
CA ALA A 242 -6.77 14.40 -0.70
C ALA A 242 -7.74 13.36 -1.29
N SER A 243 -9.05 13.63 -1.20
CA SER A 243 -10.06 12.75 -1.81
C SER A 243 -9.81 12.58 -3.30
N GLY A 244 -9.84 11.33 -3.77
CA GLY A 244 -9.55 10.94 -5.14
C GLY A 244 -8.07 10.60 -5.40
N GLU A 245 -7.13 11.18 -4.66
CA GLU A 245 -5.70 10.95 -4.89
C GLU A 245 -5.27 9.52 -4.57
N ILE A 246 -4.27 9.04 -5.31
CA ILE A 246 -3.79 7.65 -5.23
C ILE A 246 -2.30 7.65 -4.89
N LEU A 247 -1.90 6.81 -3.94
CA LEU A 247 -0.52 6.35 -3.77
C LEU A 247 -0.36 4.98 -4.42
N ILE A 248 0.61 4.85 -5.30
CA ILE A 248 1.10 3.58 -5.85
C ILE A 248 2.47 3.34 -5.23
N VAL A 249 2.70 2.18 -4.62
CA VAL A 249 3.97 1.85 -3.95
C VAL A 249 4.41 0.43 -4.26
N SER A 250 5.71 0.23 -4.51
CA SER A 250 6.30 -1.10 -4.69
C SER A 250 6.19 -1.89 -3.39
N ASN A 251 5.57 -3.06 -3.48
CA ASN A 251 5.49 -3.99 -2.37
C ASN A 251 6.73 -4.90 -2.24
N ARG A 252 7.73 -4.69 -3.12
CA ARG A 252 9.00 -5.44 -3.17
C ARG A 252 10.21 -4.58 -2.82
N ARG A 253 10.15 -3.26 -3.07
CA ARG A 253 11.27 -2.35 -2.90
C ARG A 253 11.02 -1.22 -1.90
N ALA A 254 9.83 -1.22 -1.27
CA ALA A 254 9.48 -0.25 -0.25
C ALA A 254 8.65 -0.87 0.87
N LEU A 255 8.79 -0.32 2.05
CA LEU A 255 7.86 -0.49 3.16
C LEU A 255 6.92 0.70 3.20
N HIS A 256 5.68 0.46 3.54
CA HIS A 256 4.71 1.54 3.74
C HIS A 256 4.07 1.46 5.12
N GLN A 257 3.58 2.61 5.59
CA GLN A 257 2.97 2.75 6.92
C GLN A 257 1.80 3.72 6.85
N ARG A 258 0.78 3.46 7.65
CA ARG A 258 -0.29 4.41 7.94
C ARG A 258 -0.04 5.01 9.33
N GLY A 259 -0.01 6.34 9.42
CA GLY A 259 0.02 7.08 10.68
C GLY A 259 -1.29 6.91 11.47
N ALA A 260 -1.31 7.49 12.67
CA ALA A 260 -2.53 7.54 13.48
C ALA A 260 -3.65 8.25 12.72
N CYS A 261 -4.89 7.82 12.99
CA CYS A 261 -6.09 8.41 12.40
C CYS A 261 -7.00 8.95 13.49
N SER A 262 -7.79 9.96 13.14
CA SER A 262 -8.84 10.52 13.97
C SER A 262 -10.23 10.01 13.57
N VAL A 263 -11.18 10.23 14.46
CA VAL A 263 -12.61 10.12 14.17
C VAL A 263 -13.30 11.37 14.70
N ARG A 264 -14.29 11.85 13.95
CA ARG A 264 -15.14 12.97 14.37
C ARG A 264 -16.57 12.50 14.49
N PHE A 265 -17.10 12.41 15.69
CA PHE A 265 -18.50 12.00 15.90
C PHE A 265 -19.44 13.12 15.44
N ARG A 266 -20.43 12.73 14.61
CA ARG A 266 -21.61 13.54 14.30
C ARG A 266 -22.71 13.25 15.34
N GLU A 267 -22.89 11.96 15.66
CA GLU A 267 -23.78 11.49 16.72
C GLU A 267 -23.11 10.32 17.45
N TYR A 268 -22.70 10.55 18.71
CA TYR A 268 -22.05 9.52 19.52
C TYR A 268 -23.08 8.46 19.98
N PRO A 269 -22.75 7.16 19.92
CA PRO A 269 -21.56 6.53 19.37
C PRO A 269 -21.72 6.06 17.91
N ARG A 270 -22.80 6.39 17.23
CA ARG A 270 -23.26 5.72 16.01
C ARG A 270 -22.70 6.29 14.73
N GLU A 271 -22.70 7.64 14.64
CA GLU A 271 -22.31 8.32 13.41
C GLU A 271 -21.00 9.07 13.59
N PHE A 272 -20.03 8.77 12.73
CA PHE A 272 -18.73 9.44 12.74
C PHE A 272 -18.13 9.52 11.35
N ASP A 273 -17.36 10.56 11.13
CA ASP A 273 -16.45 10.71 10.02
C ASP A 273 -15.11 10.09 10.38
N SER A 274 -14.52 9.40 9.43
CA SER A 274 -13.20 8.80 9.57
C SER A 274 -12.56 8.63 8.20
N ARG A 275 -11.26 8.45 8.18
CA ARG A 275 -10.53 8.12 6.96
C ARG A 275 -11.09 6.86 6.31
N ARG A 276 -11.37 6.95 4.98
CA ARG A 276 -11.71 5.79 4.15
C ARG A 276 -10.75 5.70 2.97
N VAL A 277 -10.33 4.48 2.66
CA VAL A 277 -9.47 4.19 1.51
C VAL A 277 -9.96 2.98 0.74
N ALA A 278 -9.75 3.00 -0.56
CA ALA A 278 -9.81 1.83 -1.42
C ALA A 278 -8.40 1.33 -1.68
N VAL A 279 -8.18 0.03 -1.55
CA VAL A 279 -6.88 -0.62 -1.75
C VAL A 279 -7.02 -1.73 -2.76
N LEU A 280 -6.10 -1.80 -3.68
CA LEU A 280 -5.95 -2.90 -4.62
C LEU A 280 -4.47 -3.28 -4.80
N HIS A 281 -4.25 -4.48 -5.30
CA HIS A 281 -2.93 -5.05 -5.48
C HIS A 281 -2.70 -5.49 -6.93
N THR A 282 -1.45 -5.48 -7.36
CA THR A 282 -1.06 -5.95 -8.69
C THR A 282 -0.17 -7.18 -8.59
N LEU A 283 -0.23 -8.07 -9.58
CA LEU A 283 0.61 -9.27 -9.63
C LEU A 283 2.00 -8.96 -10.18
N GLU A 284 2.08 -8.00 -11.07
CA GLU A 284 3.29 -7.61 -11.76
C GLU A 284 3.58 -6.13 -11.51
N GLU A 285 4.82 -5.74 -11.74
CA GLU A 285 5.22 -4.35 -11.76
C GLU A 285 4.66 -3.62 -12.99
N PRO A 286 4.61 -2.28 -12.98
CA PRO A 286 4.18 -1.51 -14.13
C PRO A 286 5.07 -1.80 -15.36
N VAL A 287 4.45 -1.90 -16.55
CA VAL A 287 5.11 -2.24 -17.81
C VAL A 287 4.93 -1.11 -18.83
#